data_6658b37e3dc321a1bd1e306207c59ef8
#
_entry.id   6658b37e3dc321a1bd1e306207c59ef8
#
_cell.length_a   1.000
_cell.length_b   1.000
_cell.length_c   1.000
_cell.angle_alpha   90.00
_cell.angle_beta   90.00
_cell.angle_gamma   90.00
#
_symmetry.space_group_name_H-M   'P 1'
#
loop_
_entity.id
_entity.type
_entity.pdbx_description
1 polymer ?
#
loop_
_entity_poly.entity_id
_entity_poly.type
_entity_poly.pdbx_seq_one_letter_code
_entity_poly.pdbx_strand_id
1 'polypeptide(L)' 'MKAFVNDTEVRTYYGAKVKSVVLAYCRAKNISLDIEKAEVRDGYGNIIDLDGSLRANSKIFVKF' A
#
# COMPACT_ATOMS: atom_id res chain seq x y z
N MET A 1 9.35 8.41 5.42
CA MET A 1 8.02 8.99 5.14
C MET A 1 6.91 8.09 5.62
N LYS A 2 5.68 8.56 5.60
CA LYS A 2 4.51 7.75 5.94
C LYS A 2 3.59 7.58 4.75
N ALA A 3 2.87 6.44 4.75
CA ALA A 3 1.76 6.21 3.85
C ALA A 3 0.62 5.59 4.69
N PHE A 4 -0.58 5.58 4.14
CA PHE A 4 -1.74 5.03 4.84
C PHE A 4 -2.34 3.92 3.99
N VAL A 5 -2.45 2.73 4.57
CA VAL A 5 -3.07 1.57 3.93
C VAL A 5 -4.31 1.21 4.73
N ASN A 6 -5.48 1.30 4.09
CA ASN A 6 -6.77 1.07 4.76
C ASN A 6 -6.88 1.89 6.06
N ASP A 7 -6.48 3.15 6.00
CA ASP A 7 -6.45 4.10 7.12
C ASP A 7 -5.44 3.77 8.23
N THR A 8 -4.57 2.79 8.01
CA THR A 8 -3.50 2.45 8.94
C THR A 8 -2.20 3.09 8.50
N GLU A 9 -1.54 3.82 9.40
CA GLU A 9 -0.25 4.43 9.10
C GLU A 9 0.82 3.36 8.91
N VAL A 10 1.57 3.47 7.83
CA VAL A 10 2.71 2.60 7.53
C VAL A 10 3.92 3.48 7.31
N ARG A 11 4.99 3.22 8.05
CA ARG A 11 6.26 3.92 7.85
C ARG A 11 7.03 3.27 6.72
N THR A 12 7.55 4.10 5.83
CA THR A 12 8.27 3.64 4.67
C THR A 12 9.34 4.68 4.29
N TYR A 13 9.98 4.53 3.15
CA TYR A 13 11.05 5.41 2.68
C TYR A 13 10.63 6.10 1.39
N TYR A 14 11.29 7.22 1.08
CA TYR A 14 11.03 7.94 -0.18
C TYR A 14 11.35 7.05 -1.38
N GLY A 15 10.44 7.04 -2.35
CA GLY A 15 10.57 6.20 -3.52
C GLY A 15 10.09 4.77 -3.32
N ALA A 16 9.50 4.45 -2.17
CA ALA A 16 8.96 3.12 -1.93
C ALA A 16 7.86 2.80 -2.94
N LYS A 17 7.85 1.56 -3.41
CA LYS A 17 6.82 1.09 -4.33
C LYS A 17 5.57 0.70 -3.58
N VAL A 18 4.44 0.77 -4.27
CA VAL A 18 3.13 0.38 -3.71
C VAL A 18 3.18 -1.01 -3.08
N LYS A 19 3.76 -1.98 -3.79
CA LYS A 19 3.83 -3.35 -3.27
C LYS A 19 4.63 -3.45 -1.96
N SER A 20 5.69 -2.68 -1.81
CA SER A 20 6.50 -2.69 -0.59
C SER A 20 5.69 -2.18 0.60
N VAL A 21 4.90 -1.15 0.40
CA VAL A 21 4.06 -0.58 1.45
C VAL A 21 2.93 -1.55 1.82
N VAL A 22 2.31 -2.18 0.84
CA VAL A 22 1.27 -3.18 1.07
C VAL A 22 1.82 -4.38 1.85
N LEU A 23 3.01 -4.87 1.48
CA LEU A 23 3.65 -5.98 2.20
C LEU A 23 3.98 -5.60 3.64
N ALA A 24 4.45 -4.39 3.89
CA ALA A 24 4.72 -3.92 5.24
C ALA A 24 3.43 -3.87 6.08
N TYR A 25 2.34 -3.41 5.48
CA TYR A 25 1.03 -3.42 6.12
C TYR A 25 0.60 -4.84 6.49
N CYS A 26 0.74 -5.77 5.55
CA CYS A 26 0.35 -7.16 5.77
C CYS A 26 1.16 -7.81 6.91
N ARG A 27 2.46 -7.53 6.97
CA ARG A 27 3.30 -8.01 8.08
C ARG A 27 2.85 -7.46 9.42
N ALA A 28 2.56 -6.17 9.47
CA ALA A 28 2.12 -5.52 10.71
C ALA A 28 0.79 -6.07 11.22
N LYS A 29 -0.08 -6.51 10.31
CA LYS A 29 -1.41 -7.03 10.63
C LYS A 29 -1.48 -8.56 10.65
N ASN A 30 -0.38 -9.26 10.38
CA ASN A 30 -0.34 -10.72 10.26
C ASN A 30 -1.31 -11.26 9.21
N ILE A 31 -1.39 -10.55 8.09
CA ILE A 31 -2.26 -10.93 6.98
C ILE A 31 -1.44 -11.67 5.93
N SER A 32 -1.89 -12.85 5.53
CA SER A 32 -1.33 -13.56 4.38
C SER A 32 -2.04 -13.07 3.13
N LEU A 33 -1.29 -12.46 2.21
CA LEU A 33 -1.83 -11.90 0.99
C LEU A 33 -0.95 -12.30 -0.18
N ASP A 34 -1.57 -12.78 -1.26
CA ASP A 34 -0.89 -12.93 -2.54
C ASP A 34 -0.85 -11.56 -3.20
N ILE A 35 0.30 -10.90 -3.11
CA ILE A 35 0.47 -9.52 -3.56
C ILE A 35 0.16 -9.37 -5.06
N GLU A 36 0.42 -10.39 -5.85
CA GLU A 36 0.17 -10.33 -7.29
C GLU A 36 -1.31 -10.35 -7.63
N LYS A 37 -2.13 -10.86 -6.73
CA LYS A 37 -3.60 -10.89 -6.88
C LYS A 37 -4.29 -9.76 -6.15
N ALA A 38 -3.55 -8.95 -5.41
CA ALA A 38 -4.13 -7.86 -4.64
C ALA A 38 -4.59 -6.74 -5.56
N GLU A 39 -5.76 -6.20 -5.29
CA GLU A 39 -6.25 -5.01 -5.94
C GLU A 39 -5.98 -3.82 -5.03
N VAL A 40 -5.22 -2.86 -5.53
CA VAL A 40 -4.86 -1.66 -4.78
C VAL A 40 -5.42 -0.45 -5.50
N ARG A 41 -6.11 0.40 -4.75
CA ARG A 41 -6.71 1.63 -5.27
C ARG A 41 -6.21 2.83 -4.50
N ASP A 42 -6.22 3.99 -5.14
CA ASP A 42 -5.93 5.26 -4.48
C ASP A 42 -7.17 5.80 -3.76
N GLY A 43 -7.05 6.97 -3.15
CA GLY A 43 -8.16 7.61 -2.44
C GLY A 43 -9.32 8.04 -3.33
N TYR A 44 -9.14 8.01 -4.64
CA TYR A 44 -10.18 8.36 -5.61
C TYR A 44 -10.82 7.15 -6.28
N GLY A 45 -10.44 5.95 -5.85
CA GLY A 45 -10.98 4.71 -6.40
C GLY A 45 -10.30 4.20 -7.66
N ASN A 46 -9.22 4.83 -8.09
CA ASN A 46 -8.47 4.38 -9.27
C ASN A 46 -7.52 3.24 -8.91
N ILE A 47 -7.47 2.23 -9.76
CA ILE A 47 -6.51 1.13 -9.59
C ILE A 47 -5.10 1.65 -9.84
N ILE A 48 -4.19 1.34 -8.92
CA ILE A 48 -2.79 1.76 -9.04
C ILE A 48 -1.89 0.56 -9.22
N ASP A 49 -0.78 0.80 -9.92
CA ASP A 49 0.20 -0.23 -10.23
C ASP A 49 1.04 -0.55 -8.99
N LEU A 50 1.26 -1.85 -8.74
CA LEU A 50 2.10 -2.31 -7.64
C LEU A 50 3.54 -1.85 -7.76
N ASP A 51 4.02 -1.60 -8.97
CA ASP A 51 5.38 -1.11 -9.21
C ASP A 51 5.46 0.42 -9.21
N GLY A 52 4.34 1.11 -9.04
CA GLY A 52 4.32 2.56 -8.94
C GLY A 52 4.93 3.03 -7.63
N SER A 53 5.50 4.23 -7.65
CA SER A 53 6.07 4.86 -6.46
C SER A 53 4.99 5.64 -5.71
N LEU A 54 5.06 5.61 -4.38
CA LEU A 54 4.16 6.38 -3.54
C LEU A 54 4.79 7.70 -3.12
N ARG A 55 3.95 8.71 -2.97
CA ARG A 55 4.33 10.00 -2.39
C ARG A 55 4.11 9.96 -0.88
N ALA A 56 4.79 10.87 -0.17
CA ALA A 56 4.58 11.03 1.26
C ALA A 56 3.10 11.30 1.57
N ASN A 57 2.61 10.68 2.62
CA ASN A 57 1.22 10.81 3.09
C ASN A 57 0.17 10.30 2.09
N SER A 58 0.56 9.47 1.15
CA SER A 58 -0.39 8.86 0.22
C SER A 58 -1.33 7.91 0.94
N LYS A 59 -2.58 7.90 0.51
CA LYS A 59 -3.60 6.95 1.01
C LYS A 59 -3.89 5.94 -0.07
N ILE A 60 -3.80 4.66 0.30
CA ILE A 60 -4.14 3.57 -0.59
C ILE A 60 -5.09 2.60 0.12
N PHE A 61 -5.85 1.87 -0.67
CA PHE A 61 -6.81 0.89 -0.17
C PHE A 61 -6.56 -0.44 -0.86
N VAL A 62 -6.38 -1.48 -0.05
CA VAL A 62 -6.13 -2.83 -0.54
C VAL A 62 -7.35 -3.67 -0.27
N LYS A 63 -7.81 -4.35 -1.28
CA LYS A 63 -8.94 -5.27 -1.17
C LYS A 63 -8.40 -6.70 -1.02
N PHE A 64 -8.88 -7.36 -0.01
CA PHE A 64 -8.50 -8.75 0.30
C PHE A 64 -9.54 -9.74 -0.14
#